data_f059f20587c378f6eae07447fad24d8c
#
_entry.id   f059f20587c378f6eae07447fad24d8c
#
_cell.length_a   1.000
_cell.length_b   1.000
_cell.length_c   1.000
_cell.angle_alpha   90.00
_cell.angle_beta   90.00
_cell.angle_gamma   90.00
#
_symmetry.space_group_name_H-M   'P 1'
#
loop_
_entity.id
_entity.type
_entity.pdbx_description
1 polymer ?
#
loop_
_entity_poly.entity_id
_entity_poly.type
_entity_poly.pdbx_seq_one_letter_code
_entity_poly.pdbx_strand_id
1 'polypeptide(L)'
;MDGDRGRDGTGGARLGMDHLAVVALTLLVGGSVIALVGQHTAAQAGPAIVLSLLLAALGAGLVLCCLQDLVLRLPAADGLYGLLAASWGPRVAIVLGAILLLELTATTAGAAQSMARHVHAVLATGGLHANDWLPVQVAAAMGLLMLSALALLPPRGVALAACALLTVKIGVGVLLLALAARHVHYGHWIPWLPPATAPYRFGLGGVLAAAVPLLGIFASVGLALGFPALRRQDAMWQPAVLALVSLLAMLLLIVLAALQAGLVEFSALASTRPLAVALQVHPQLQWMLPLLPLAGAAGLAALQLVLLMLAVRLATSLWPRAADAAGRSRTRLSAMVVALPAVMLVLGLPQGTLPALPGPATLVVMAALCLAVLRRRDDTRQGAAGCGLMMSMLAPLAAVLCALAALERLRAWPG
;
A
#
# COMPACT_ATOMS: atom_id res chain seq x y z
N MET A 1 -26.54 38.16 -8.31
CA MET A 1 -25.23 37.70 -8.77
C MET A 1 -25.21 36.16 -8.71
N ASP A 2 -26.02 35.61 -9.61
CA ASP A 2 -26.13 34.18 -9.88
C ASP A 2 -25.44 33.92 -11.22
N GLY A 3 -24.49 33.04 -11.26
CA GLY A 3 -23.94 32.66 -12.56
C GLY A 3 -22.55 32.09 -12.49
N ASP A 4 -22.38 30.89 -11.95
CA ASP A 4 -21.44 29.92 -12.48
C ASP A 4 -21.70 28.50 -11.91
N ARG A 5 -22.88 27.96 -12.12
CA ARG A 5 -23.15 26.52 -12.05
C ARG A 5 -22.91 25.90 -13.45
N GLY A 6 -21.75 26.30 -14.05
CA GLY A 6 -21.29 25.79 -15.35
C GLY A 6 -20.79 24.36 -15.25
N ARG A 7 -21.61 23.43 -15.73
CA ARG A 7 -21.29 22.25 -16.57
C ARG A 7 -19.86 21.64 -16.46
N ASP A 8 -19.46 21.12 -15.32
CA ASP A 8 -18.35 20.19 -15.26
C ASP A 8 -18.88 18.76 -15.21
N GLY A 9 -19.20 18.18 -16.37
CA GLY A 9 -19.53 16.77 -16.53
C GLY A 9 -18.38 15.80 -16.14
N THR A 10 -17.27 16.33 -15.64
CA THR A 10 -16.10 15.60 -15.13
C THR A 10 -16.03 15.53 -13.60
N GLY A 11 -17.03 16.06 -12.88
CA GLY A 11 -17.02 16.19 -11.41
C GLY A 11 -17.02 14.89 -10.60
N GLY A 12 -17.20 13.72 -11.23
CA GLY A 12 -17.34 12.44 -10.54
C GLY A 12 -16.03 11.74 -10.14
N ALA A 13 -14.88 12.22 -10.62
CA ALA A 13 -13.63 11.44 -10.56
C ALA A 13 -12.57 11.98 -9.58
N ARG A 14 -12.85 13.08 -8.87
CA ARG A 14 -11.90 13.76 -8.00
C ARG A 14 -12.17 13.46 -6.54
N LEU A 15 -11.11 13.30 -5.73
CA LEU A 15 -11.19 13.02 -4.28
C LEU A 15 -10.88 14.27 -3.46
N GLY A 16 -11.58 14.43 -2.33
CA GLY A 16 -11.19 15.37 -1.27
C GLY A 16 -9.99 14.87 -0.49
N MET A 17 -9.34 15.72 0.29
CA MET A 17 -8.16 15.39 1.07
C MET A 17 -8.42 14.31 2.13
N ASP A 18 -9.62 14.30 2.73
CA ASP A 18 -10.11 13.29 3.65
C ASP A 18 -10.16 11.89 3.01
N HIS A 19 -10.73 11.80 1.81
CA HIS A 19 -10.79 10.55 1.06
C HIS A 19 -9.40 10.10 0.57
N LEU A 20 -8.53 11.05 0.22
CA LEU A 20 -7.14 10.76 -0.13
C LEU A 20 -6.39 10.15 1.07
N ALA A 21 -6.60 10.69 2.27
CA ALA A 21 -6.02 10.15 3.49
C ALA A 21 -6.47 8.70 3.75
N VAL A 22 -7.76 8.39 3.53
CA VAL A 22 -8.28 7.01 3.63
C VAL A 22 -7.61 6.09 2.62
N VAL A 23 -7.47 6.52 1.36
CA VAL A 23 -6.77 5.76 0.32
C VAL A 23 -5.33 5.48 0.72
N ALA A 24 -4.60 6.51 1.16
CA ALA A 24 -3.21 6.40 1.61
C ALA A 24 -3.06 5.44 2.80
N LEU A 25 -3.92 5.58 3.81
CA LEU A 25 -3.91 4.71 5.00
C LEU A 25 -4.25 3.26 4.61
N THR A 26 -5.17 3.07 3.66
CA THR A 26 -5.51 1.73 3.15
C THR A 26 -4.33 1.07 2.43
N LEU A 27 -3.58 1.81 1.63
CA LEU A 27 -2.36 1.30 0.97
C LEU A 27 -1.30 0.86 1.99
N LEU A 28 -1.15 1.59 3.09
CA LEU A 28 -0.16 1.31 4.14
C LEU A 28 -0.58 0.16 5.06
N VAL A 29 -1.81 0.20 5.57
CA VAL A 29 -2.26 -0.68 6.66
C VAL A 29 -3.26 -1.73 6.19
N GLY A 30 -3.90 -1.56 5.02
CA GLY A 30 -4.91 -2.48 4.49
C GLY A 30 -4.40 -3.91 4.28
N GLY A 31 -3.17 -4.06 3.80
CA GLY A 31 -2.52 -5.35 3.54
C GLY A 31 -2.01 -6.08 4.79
N SER A 32 -1.11 -7.03 4.58
CA SER A 32 -0.54 -7.90 5.62
C SER A 32 0.71 -7.30 6.30
N VAL A 33 0.84 -5.96 6.36
CA VAL A 33 2.04 -5.29 6.88
C VAL A 33 2.38 -5.72 8.31
N ILE A 34 1.39 -5.93 9.18
CA ILE A 34 1.61 -6.35 10.57
C ILE A 34 2.26 -7.75 10.64
N ALA A 35 1.82 -8.68 9.78
CA ALA A 35 2.43 -10.01 9.68
C ALA A 35 3.86 -9.92 9.13
N LEU A 36 4.08 -9.07 8.12
CA LEU A 36 5.41 -8.83 7.55
C LEU A 36 6.37 -8.26 8.60
N VAL A 37 5.94 -7.29 9.40
CA VAL A 37 6.73 -6.72 10.51
C VAL A 37 7.12 -7.80 11.50
N GLY A 38 6.19 -8.67 11.92
CA GLY A 38 6.49 -9.77 12.82
C GLY A 38 7.49 -10.78 12.24
N GLN A 39 7.35 -11.15 10.96
CA GLN A 39 8.29 -12.02 10.26
C GLN A 39 9.69 -11.42 10.18
N HIS A 40 9.82 -10.13 9.83
CA HIS A 40 11.13 -9.46 9.81
C HIS A 40 11.72 -9.25 11.22
N THR A 41 10.86 -9.11 12.24
CA THR A 41 11.30 -9.12 13.63
C THR A 41 12.00 -10.46 13.95
N ALA A 42 11.38 -11.59 13.63
CA ALA A 42 11.95 -12.90 13.90
C ALA A 42 13.20 -13.22 13.06
N ALA A 43 13.16 -12.86 11.76
CA ALA A 43 14.17 -13.29 10.79
C ALA A 43 15.41 -12.38 10.74
N GLN A 44 15.24 -11.08 11.00
CA GLN A 44 16.26 -10.08 10.65
C GLN A 44 16.59 -9.09 11.78
N ALA A 45 15.60 -8.35 12.29
CA ALA A 45 15.88 -7.19 13.15
C ALA A 45 15.80 -7.48 14.67
N GLY A 46 15.11 -8.54 15.07
CA GLY A 46 14.77 -8.75 16.47
C GLY A 46 13.89 -7.61 17.01
N PRO A 47 13.96 -7.33 18.32
CA PRO A 47 13.22 -6.20 18.94
C PRO A 47 13.57 -4.84 18.34
N ALA A 48 14.75 -4.69 17.70
CA ALA A 48 15.17 -3.45 17.01
C ALA A 48 14.42 -3.16 15.70
N ILE A 49 13.37 -3.92 15.33
CA ILE A 49 12.51 -3.68 14.16
C ILE A 49 11.95 -2.25 14.13
N VAL A 50 11.82 -1.61 15.27
CA VAL A 50 11.43 -0.19 15.39
C VAL A 50 12.38 0.72 14.61
N LEU A 51 13.70 0.47 14.66
CA LEU A 51 14.68 1.21 13.85
C LEU A 51 14.47 0.97 12.37
N SER A 52 14.15 -0.27 11.96
CA SER A 52 13.86 -0.58 10.56
C SER A 52 12.63 0.18 10.05
N LEU A 53 11.58 0.30 10.86
CA LEU A 53 10.40 1.09 10.55
C LEU A 53 10.72 2.59 10.41
N LEU A 54 11.54 3.13 11.32
CA LEU A 54 11.98 4.53 11.26
C LEU A 54 12.81 4.80 10.00
N LEU A 55 13.78 3.94 9.69
CA LEU A 55 14.62 4.07 8.49
C LEU A 55 13.77 3.95 7.21
N ALA A 56 12.83 3.01 7.18
CA ALA A 56 11.91 2.84 6.06
C ALA A 56 11.04 4.08 5.85
N ALA A 57 10.47 4.64 6.92
CA ALA A 57 9.65 5.84 6.84
C ALA A 57 10.46 7.08 6.45
N LEU A 58 11.70 7.22 6.92
CA LEU A 58 12.61 8.29 6.50
C LEU A 58 12.92 8.19 5.00
N GLY A 59 13.26 6.98 4.52
CA GLY A 59 13.51 6.75 3.10
C GLY A 59 12.29 7.06 2.23
N ALA A 60 11.10 6.63 2.65
CA ALA A 60 9.86 6.97 1.95
C ALA A 60 9.52 8.46 2.06
N GLY A 61 9.88 9.11 3.16
CA GLY A 61 9.77 10.56 3.30
C GLY A 61 10.55 11.31 2.23
N LEU A 62 11.76 10.85 1.87
CA LEU A 62 12.54 11.40 0.76
C LEU A 62 11.79 11.27 -0.57
N VAL A 63 11.15 10.11 -0.82
CA VAL A 63 10.32 9.90 -2.02
C VAL A 63 9.16 10.90 -2.04
N LEU A 64 8.44 11.06 -0.92
CA LEU A 64 7.33 12.01 -0.83
C LEU A 64 7.78 13.47 -1.01
N CYS A 65 8.96 13.85 -0.52
CA CYS A 65 9.55 15.17 -0.79
C CYS A 65 9.81 15.38 -2.29
N CYS A 66 10.31 14.37 -2.99
CA CYS A 66 10.49 14.43 -4.44
C CYS A 66 9.15 14.57 -5.17
N LEU A 67 8.12 13.82 -4.75
CA LEU A 67 6.78 13.92 -5.32
C LEU A 67 6.15 15.30 -5.04
N GLN A 68 6.36 15.88 -3.86
CA GLN A 68 5.93 17.23 -3.52
C GLN A 68 6.53 18.27 -4.48
N ASP A 69 7.86 18.22 -4.66
CA ASP A 69 8.54 19.13 -5.57
C ASP A 69 8.04 18.98 -7.02
N LEU A 70 7.81 17.74 -7.46
CA LEU A 70 7.30 17.46 -8.80
C LEU A 70 5.87 17.97 -9.01
N VAL A 71 4.98 17.77 -8.04
CA VAL A 71 3.59 18.27 -8.08
C VAL A 71 3.55 19.80 -8.12
N LEU A 72 4.43 20.46 -7.34
CA LEU A 72 4.54 21.92 -7.34
C LEU A 72 5.01 22.49 -8.68
N ARG A 73 5.93 21.78 -9.36
CA ARG A 73 6.43 22.19 -10.68
C ARG A 73 5.48 21.87 -11.83
N LEU A 74 4.65 20.85 -11.67
CA LEU A 74 3.74 20.35 -12.70
C LEU A 74 2.27 20.41 -12.26
N PRO A 75 1.74 21.58 -11.90
CA PRO A 75 0.38 21.73 -11.36
C PRO A 75 -0.72 21.39 -12.37
N ALA A 76 -0.39 21.29 -13.66
CA ALA A 76 -1.30 20.90 -14.73
C ALA A 76 -1.34 19.38 -14.96
N ALA A 77 -0.44 18.61 -14.34
CA ALA A 77 -0.42 17.17 -14.48
C ALA A 77 -1.57 16.55 -13.69
N ASP A 78 -2.39 15.73 -14.35
CA ASP A 78 -3.56 15.11 -13.75
C ASP A 78 -3.24 13.66 -13.37
N GLY A 79 -3.01 13.45 -12.08
CA GLY A 79 -2.69 12.14 -11.51
C GLY A 79 -1.29 11.62 -11.84
N LEU A 80 -1.03 10.37 -11.45
CA LEU A 80 0.28 9.72 -11.58
C LEU A 80 0.74 9.61 -13.04
N TYR A 81 -0.18 9.20 -13.93
CA TYR A 81 0.12 9.11 -15.36
C TYR A 81 0.45 10.47 -15.96
N GLY A 82 -0.28 11.52 -15.56
CA GLY A 82 -0.01 12.90 -16.00
C GLY A 82 1.38 13.38 -15.58
N LEU A 83 1.80 13.07 -14.35
CA LEU A 83 3.15 13.37 -13.85
C LEU A 83 4.23 12.65 -14.66
N LEU A 84 4.05 11.35 -14.95
CA LEU A 84 4.96 10.58 -15.79
C LEU A 84 5.04 11.14 -17.22
N ALA A 85 3.89 11.43 -17.85
CA ALA A 85 3.82 11.92 -19.20
C ALA A 85 4.44 13.32 -19.35
N ALA A 86 4.18 14.20 -18.38
CA ALA A 86 4.79 15.52 -18.33
C ALA A 86 6.30 15.47 -18.11
N SER A 87 6.82 14.49 -17.35
CA SER A 87 8.24 14.38 -16.98
C SER A 87 9.07 13.66 -18.04
N TRP A 88 8.60 12.52 -18.54
CA TRP A 88 9.35 11.60 -19.38
C TRP A 88 8.84 11.52 -20.82
N GLY A 89 7.70 12.18 -21.10
CA GLY A 89 7.01 12.11 -22.37
C GLY A 89 6.02 10.92 -22.45
N PRO A 90 5.08 10.99 -23.42
CA PRO A 90 3.96 10.04 -23.47
C PRO A 90 4.36 8.59 -23.72
N ARG A 91 5.43 8.33 -24.49
CA ARG A 91 5.87 6.96 -24.77
C ARG A 91 6.36 6.23 -23.52
N VAL A 92 7.21 6.88 -22.73
CA VAL A 92 7.73 6.30 -21.47
C VAL A 92 6.60 6.16 -20.45
N ALA A 93 5.71 7.15 -20.36
CA ALA A 93 4.56 7.09 -19.47
C ALA A 93 3.61 5.94 -19.80
N ILE A 94 3.38 5.63 -21.08
CA ILE A 94 2.57 4.49 -21.49
C ILE A 94 3.22 3.17 -21.06
N VAL A 95 4.52 3.00 -21.27
CA VAL A 95 5.25 1.77 -20.87
C VAL A 95 5.21 1.58 -19.35
N LEU A 96 5.61 2.60 -18.58
CA LEU A 96 5.60 2.53 -17.11
C LEU A 96 4.19 2.36 -16.56
N GLY A 97 3.21 3.05 -17.14
CA GLY A 97 1.81 2.92 -16.77
C GLY A 97 1.24 1.53 -17.07
N ALA A 98 1.59 0.93 -18.21
CA ALA A 98 1.15 -0.43 -18.57
C ALA A 98 1.74 -1.48 -17.62
N ILE A 99 3.04 -1.39 -17.32
CA ILE A 99 3.71 -2.29 -16.36
C ILE A 99 3.08 -2.14 -14.96
N LEU A 100 2.83 -0.91 -14.53
CA LEU A 100 2.15 -0.64 -13.26
C LEU A 100 0.72 -1.19 -13.25
N LEU A 101 -0.03 -1.07 -14.37
CA LEU A 101 -1.38 -1.61 -14.48
C LEU A 101 -1.40 -3.15 -14.35
N LEU A 102 -0.44 -3.83 -14.98
CA LEU A 102 -0.28 -5.28 -14.85
C LEU A 102 0.01 -5.67 -13.40
N GLU A 103 0.90 -4.96 -12.73
CA GLU A 103 1.21 -5.20 -11.32
C GLU A 103 -0.01 -4.95 -10.43
N LEU A 104 -0.73 -3.83 -10.60
CA LEU A 104 -1.95 -3.55 -9.82
C LEU A 104 -3.03 -4.61 -10.02
N THR A 105 -3.16 -5.14 -11.23
CA THR A 105 -4.08 -6.23 -11.55
C THR A 105 -3.67 -7.52 -10.84
N ALA A 106 -2.39 -7.89 -10.88
CA ALA A 106 -1.86 -9.08 -10.23
C ALA A 106 -1.92 -8.96 -8.68
N THR A 107 -1.60 -7.80 -8.12
CA THR A 107 -1.70 -7.56 -6.66
C THR A 107 -3.14 -7.55 -6.18
N THR A 108 -4.09 -7.07 -6.99
CA THR A 108 -5.52 -7.17 -6.70
C THR A 108 -5.96 -8.63 -6.63
N ALA A 109 -5.51 -9.47 -7.55
CA ALA A 109 -5.76 -10.91 -7.53
C ALA A 109 -5.14 -11.59 -6.29
N GLY A 110 -3.91 -11.23 -5.92
CA GLY A 110 -3.24 -11.73 -4.71
C GLY A 110 -3.96 -11.30 -3.42
N ALA A 111 -4.45 -10.06 -3.36
CA ALA A 111 -5.26 -9.58 -2.26
C ALA A 111 -6.59 -10.35 -2.14
N ALA A 112 -7.23 -10.70 -3.28
CA ALA A 112 -8.46 -11.50 -3.30
C ALA A 112 -8.23 -12.92 -2.73
N GLN A 113 -7.17 -13.62 -3.16
CA GLN A 113 -6.81 -14.94 -2.61
C GLN A 113 -6.51 -14.85 -1.10
N SER A 114 -5.80 -13.81 -0.67
CA SER A 114 -5.49 -13.60 0.74
C SER A 114 -6.75 -13.29 1.56
N MET A 115 -7.65 -12.46 1.04
CA MET A 115 -8.94 -12.15 1.65
C MET A 115 -9.78 -13.42 1.83
N ALA A 116 -9.91 -14.26 0.78
CA ALA A 116 -10.67 -15.51 0.84
C ALA A 116 -10.13 -16.45 1.92
N ARG A 117 -8.80 -16.57 2.07
CA ARG A 117 -8.20 -17.36 3.19
C ARG A 117 -8.58 -16.84 4.56
N HIS A 118 -8.67 -15.52 4.73
CA HIS A 118 -9.10 -14.93 6.00
C HIS A 118 -10.60 -15.17 6.24
N VAL A 119 -11.45 -15.08 5.19
CA VAL A 119 -12.87 -15.39 5.29
C VAL A 119 -13.07 -16.86 5.67
N HIS A 120 -12.35 -17.81 5.04
CA HIS A 120 -12.40 -19.22 5.42
C HIS A 120 -11.95 -19.44 6.87
N ALA A 121 -10.91 -18.71 7.33
CA ALA A 121 -10.49 -18.78 8.72
C ALA A 121 -11.57 -18.25 9.69
N VAL A 122 -12.33 -17.21 9.33
CA VAL A 122 -13.47 -16.72 10.11
C VAL A 122 -14.57 -17.78 10.17
N LEU A 123 -14.92 -18.38 9.03
CA LEU A 123 -15.95 -19.43 8.96
C LEU A 123 -15.56 -20.66 9.79
N ALA A 124 -14.29 -21.05 9.74
CA ALA A 124 -13.76 -22.18 10.52
C ALA A 124 -13.88 -21.95 12.04
N THR A 125 -13.74 -20.71 12.53
CA THR A 125 -13.97 -20.40 13.95
C THR A 125 -15.43 -20.57 14.37
N GLY A 126 -16.38 -20.48 13.42
CA GLY A 126 -17.79 -20.77 13.60
C GLY A 126 -18.17 -22.25 13.38
N GLY A 127 -17.18 -23.13 13.19
CA GLY A 127 -17.42 -24.57 12.93
C GLY A 127 -17.76 -24.89 11.47
N LEU A 128 -17.71 -23.93 10.56
CA LEU A 128 -18.00 -24.13 9.13
C LEU A 128 -16.69 -24.35 8.37
N HIS A 129 -16.45 -25.57 7.93
CA HIS A 129 -15.28 -25.91 7.11
C HIS A 129 -15.54 -25.58 5.62
N ALA A 130 -15.44 -24.29 5.29
CA ALA A 130 -15.76 -23.79 3.96
C ALA A 130 -14.92 -24.43 2.83
N ASN A 131 -13.72 -24.91 3.11
CA ASN A 131 -12.87 -25.60 2.13
C ASN A 131 -13.51 -26.87 1.53
N ASP A 132 -14.44 -27.50 2.24
CA ASP A 132 -15.05 -28.76 1.81
C ASP A 132 -16.06 -28.55 0.66
N TRP A 133 -16.64 -27.35 0.57
CA TRP A 133 -17.67 -27.03 -0.43
C TRP A 133 -17.35 -25.79 -1.29
N LEU A 134 -16.41 -24.94 -0.91
CA LEU A 134 -16.01 -23.73 -1.65
C LEU A 134 -14.49 -23.60 -1.69
N PRO A 135 -13.83 -23.96 -2.79
CA PRO A 135 -12.39 -23.74 -2.96
C PRO A 135 -12.00 -22.27 -2.79
N VAL A 136 -10.84 -22.03 -2.18
CA VAL A 136 -10.35 -20.65 -1.89
C VAL A 136 -10.28 -19.79 -3.15
N GLN A 137 -9.89 -20.38 -4.31
CA GLN A 137 -9.82 -19.66 -5.59
C GLN A 137 -11.22 -19.19 -6.05
N VAL A 138 -12.24 -20.04 -5.89
CA VAL A 138 -13.62 -19.70 -6.27
C VAL A 138 -14.16 -18.61 -5.33
N ALA A 139 -13.94 -18.74 -4.03
CA ALA A 139 -14.31 -17.72 -3.04
C ALA A 139 -13.61 -16.38 -3.34
N ALA A 140 -12.32 -16.42 -3.71
CA ALA A 140 -11.55 -15.25 -4.09
C ALA A 140 -12.09 -14.59 -5.36
N ALA A 141 -12.43 -15.39 -6.39
CA ALA A 141 -13.00 -14.87 -7.64
C ALA A 141 -14.38 -14.22 -7.40
N MET A 142 -15.24 -14.84 -6.59
CA MET A 142 -16.53 -14.27 -6.20
C MET A 142 -16.37 -12.96 -5.43
N GLY A 143 -15.48 -12.92 -4.44
CA GLY A 143 -15.15 -11.71 -3.68
C GLY A 143 -14.61 -10.61 -4.57
N LEU A 144 -13.71 -10.95 -5.51
CA LEU A 144 -13.16 -10.02 -6.50
C LEU A 144 -14.25 -9.42 -7.39
N LEU A 145 -15.18 -10.24 -7.90
CA LEU A 145 -16.30 -9.76 -8.73
C LEU A 145 -17.22 -8.84 -7.94
N MET A 146 -17.56 -9.21 -6.70
CA MET A 146 -18.39 -8.39 -5.81
C MET A 146 -17.73 -7.02 -5.54
N LEU A 147 -16.44 -7.00 -5.21
CA LEU A 147 -15.71 -5.75 -4.96
C LEU A 147 -15.49 -4.95 -6.25
N SER A 148 -15.36 -5.62 -7.41
CA SER A 148 -15.29 -4.94 -8.71
C SER A 148 -16.60 -4.23 -9.05
N ALA A 149 -17.75 -4.82 -8.72
CA ALA A 149 -19.05 -4.15 -8.84
C ALA A 149 -19.14 -2.93 -7.91
N LEU A 150 -18.64 -3.04 -6.67
CA LEU A 150 -18.59 -1.94 -5.72
C LEU A 150 -17.63 -0.82 -6.20
N ALA A 151 -16.53 -1.18 -6.86
CA ALA A 151 -15.58 -0.22 -7.43
C ALA A 151 -16.15 0.59 -8.61
N LEU A 152 -17.32 0.24 -9.16
CA LEU A 152 -18.06 1.06 -10.14
C LEU A 152 -18.81 2.25 -9.50
N LEU A 153 -18.91 2.27 -8.17
CA LEU A 153 -19.45 3.43 -7.46
C LEU A 153 -18.59 4.69 -7.70
N PRO A 154 -19.15 5.89 -7.47
CA PRO A 154 -18.35 7.09 -7.46
C PRO A 154 -17.15 6.98 -6.53
N PRO A 155 -15.98 7.56 -6.84
CA PRO A 155 -14.74 7.40 -6.04
C PRO A 155 -14.91 7.73 -4.55
N ARG A 156 -15.80 8.66 -4.21
CA ARG A 156 -16.15 8.98 -2.81
C ARG A 156 -16.85 7.81 -2.13
N GLY A 157 -17.77 7.13 -2.82
CA GLY A 157 -18.48 5.96 -2.29
C GLY A 157 -17.53 4.79 -2.05
N VAL A 158 -16.59 4.57 -2.98
CA VAL A 158 -15.53 3.55 -2.82
C VAL A 158 -14.62 3.88 -1.63
N ALA A 159 -14.21 5.14 -1.50
CA ALA A 159 -13.38 5.59 -0.37
C ALA A 159 -14.11 5.45 0.97
N LEU A 160 -15.41 5.73 1.04
CA LEU A 160 -16.22 5.51 2.24
C LEU A 160 -16.37 4.02 2.58
N ALA A 161 -16.57 3.16 1.58
CA ALA A 161 -16.61 1.71 1.79
C ALA A 161 -15.25 1.19 2.29
N ALA A 162 -14.16 1.65 1.70
CA ALA A 162 -12.81 1.32 2.17
C ALA A 162 -12.56 1.84 3.60
N CYS A 163 -13.04 3.03 3.93
CA CYS A 163 -12.98 3.60 5.28
C CYS A 163 -13.71 2.72 6.31
N ALA A 164 -14.93 2.29 6.01
CA ALA A 164 -15.71 1.44 6.89
C ALA A 164 -15.01 0.09 7.16
N LEU A 165 -14.47 -0.53 6.09
CA LEU A 165 -13.71 -1.78 6.21
C LEU A 165 -12.40 -1.59 6.98
N LEU A 166 -11.68 -0.49 6.74
CA LEU A 166 -10.44 -0.18 7.43
C LEU A 166 -10.67 0.13 8.91
N THR A 167 -11.81 0.75 9.26
CA THR A 167 -12.21 1.01 10.65
C THR A 167 -12.35 -0.28 11.45
N VAL A 168 -12.86 -1.37 10.84
CA VAL A 168 -12.90 -2.69 11.48
C VAL A 168 -11.49 -3.17 11.81
N LYS A 169 -10.55 -3.08 10.86
CA LYS A 169 -9.17 -3.51 11.06
C LYS A 169 -8.47 -2.69 12.14
N ILE A 170 -8.57 -1.38 12.07
CA ILE A 170 -7.95 -0.47 13.06
C ILE A 170 -8.59 -0.68 14.44
N GLY A 171 -9.91 -0.82 14.51
CA GLY A 171 -10.63 -1.08 15.74
C GLY A 171 -10.16 -2.36 16.45
N VAL A 172 -10.00 -3.45 15.70
CA VAL A 172 -9.41 -4.68 16.26
C VAL A 172 -7.97 -4.46 16.69
N GLY A 173 -7.16 -3.70 15.94
CA GLY A 173 -5.79 -3.36 16.31
C GLY A 173 -5.71 -2.54 17.60
N VAL A 174 -6.57 -1.55 17.79
CA VAL A 174 -6.66 -0.73 19.00
C VAL A 174 -7.15 -1.57 20.19
N LEU A 175 -8.16 -2.41 19.99
CA LEU A 175 -8.65 -3.33 21.01
C LEU A 175 -7.55 -4.28 21.47
N LEU A 176 -6.80 -4.84 20.52
CA LEU A 176 -5.66 -5.70 20.79
C LEU A 176 -4.60 -4.96 21.61
N LEU A 177 -4.25 -3.73 21.20
CA LEU A 177 -3.29 -2.91 21.92
C LEU A 177 -3.75 -2.67 23.36
N ALA A 178 -5.01 -2.28 23.56
CA ALA A 178 -5.55 -1.96 24.89
C ALA A 178 -5.55 -3.17 25.84
N LEU A 179 -5.84 -4.36 25.33
CA LEU A 179 -5.97 -5.56 26.15
C LEU A 179 -4.66 -6.32 26.30
N ALA A 180 -3.83 -6.39 25.26
CA ALA A 180 -2.60 -7.15 25.27
C ALA A 180 -1.41 -6.40 25.89
N ALA A 181 -1.46 -5.06 25.94
CA ALA A 181 -0.36 -4.26 26.50
C ALA A 181 0.04 -4.64 27.94
N ARG A 182 -0.93 -5.04 28.77
CA ARG A 182 -0.67 -5.51 30.15
C ARG A 182 0.05 -6.86 30.26
N HIS A 183 0.13 -7.62 29.16
CA HIS A 183 0.80 -8.93 29.10
C HIS A 183 2.19 -8.84 28.49
N VAL A 184 2.67 -7.64 28.20
CA VAL A 184 4.00 -7.39 27.68
C VAL A 184 5.05 -7.66 28.75
N HIS A 185 6.04 -8.50 28.44
CA HIS A 185 7.17 -8.80 29.30
C HIS A 185 8.42 -8.08 28.80
N TYR A 186 8.97 -7.21 29.62
CA TYR A 186 10.17 -6.43 29.27
C TYR A 186 11.37 -7.32 28.90
N GLY A 187 11.49 -8.50 29.49
CA GLY A 187 12.54 -9.47 29.20
C GLY A 187 12.59 -9.90 27.73
N HIS A 188 11.46 -9.90 27.01
CA HIS A 188 11.41 -10.28 25.59
C HIS A 188 12.09 -9.24 24.67
N TRP A 189 12.34 -8.02 25.16
CA TRP A 189 13.06 -6.98 24.41
C TRP A 189 14.58 -7.01 24.66
N ILE A 190 15.06 -7.91 25.49
CA ILE A 190 16.49 -8.00 25.85
C ILE A 190 17.10 -9.26 25.18
N PRO A 191 18.18 -9.13 24.39
CA PRO A 191 18.83 -7.88 24.00
C PRO A 191 18.03 -7.12 22.93
N TRP A 192 17.91 -5.79 23.10
CA TRP A 192 17.13 -4.96 22.17
C TRP A 192 17.68 -5.00 20.73
N LEU A 193 19.01 -5.01 20.60
CA LEU A 193 19.71 -5.25 19.33
C LEU A 193 20.50 -6.57 19.47
N PRO A 194 19.95 -7.72 19.05
CA PRO A 194 20.65 -9.00 19.12
C PRO A 194 21.97 -8.95 18.32
N PRO A 195 23.03 -9.62 18.75
CA PRO A 195 24.28 -9.69 18.02
C PRO A 195 24.07 -10.34 16.64
N ALA A 196 24.81 -9.87 15.63
CA ALA A 196 24.73 -10.43 14.29
C ALA A 196 25.15 -11.91 14.29
N THR A 197 24.28 -12.79 13.79
CA THR A 197 24.53 -14.24 13.70
C THR A 197 24.87 -14.68 12.28
N ALA A 198 24.50 -13.89 11.28
CA ALA A 198 24.82 -14.12 9.87
C ALA A 198 24.73 -12.78 9.11
N PRO A 199 25.23 -12.68 7.87
CA PRO A 199 24.98 -11.51 7.03
C PRO A 199 23.48 -11.21 6.94
N TYR A 200 23.09 -9.97 7.22
CA TYR A 200 21.69 -9.50 7.20
C TYR A 200 20.75 -10.15 8.23
N ARG A 201 21.29 -10.84 9.23
CA ARG A 201 20.52 -11.41 10.33
C ARG A 201 21.02 -10.85 11.65
N PHE A 202 20.15 -10.07 12.30
CA PHE A 202 20.41 -9.34 13.54
C PHE A 202 21.52 -8.28 13.39
N GLY A 203 21.79 -7.55 14.47
CA GLY A 203 22.66 -6.39 14.45
C GLY A 203 22.17 -5.30 13.48
N LEU A 204 23.04 -4.36 13.17
CA LEU A 204 22.72 -3.25 12.22
C LEU A 204 22.44 -3.76 10.81
N GLY A 205 23.13 -4.83 10.37
CA GLY A 205 22.88 -5.44 9.05
C GLY A 205 21.47 -6.00 8.93
N GLY A 206 20.96 -6.65 9.97
CA GLY A 206 19.57 -7.14 10.01
C GLY A 206 18.53 -6.02 10.04
N VAL A 207 18.81 -4.95 10.80
CA VAL A 207 17.95 -3.75 10.83
C VAL A 207 17.83 -3.12 9.44
N LEU A 208 18.93 -2.96 8.71
CA LEU A 208 18.94 -2.43 7.36
C LEU A 208 18.21 -3.36 6.37
N ALA A 209 18.45 -4.67 6.47
CA ALA A 209 17.78 -5.66 5.63
C ALA A 209 16.25 -5.67 5.82
N ALA A 210 15.77 -5.51 7.06
CA ALA A 210 14.34 -5.38 7.33
C ALA A 210 13.76 -4.03 6.88
N ALA A 211 14.57 -2.95 6.85
CA ALA A 211 14.11 -1.64 6.43
C ALA A 211 13.76 -1.58 4.95
N VAL A 212 14.45 -2.33 4.08
CA VAL A 212 14.25 -2.29 2.62
C VAL A 212 12.83 -2.71 2.19
N PRO A 213 12.28 -3.87 2.57
CA PRO A 213 10.92 -4.25 2.22
C PRO A 213 9.87 -3.33 2.85
N LEU A 214 10.13 -2.81 4.06
CA LEU A 214 9.25 -1.86 4.74
C LEU A 214 9.23 -0.50 4.03
N LEU A 215 10.39 -0.02 3.54
CA LEU A 215 10.47 1.19 2.73
C LEU A 215 9.57 1.11 1.51
N GLY A 216 9.55 -0.04 0.83
CA GLY A 216 8.66 -0.25 -0.31
C GLY A 216 7.19 -0.01 0.06
N ILE A 217 6.74 -0.52 1.21
CA ILE A 217 5.36 -0.32 1.69
C ILE A 217 5.06 1.16 1.90
N PHE A 218 5.94 1.89 2.59
CA PHE A 218 5.74 3.34 2.79
C PHE A 218 5.82 4.14 1.49
N ALA A 219 6.72 3.78 0.57
CA ALA A 219 6.83 4.44 -0.73
C ALA A 219 5.59 4.21 -1.62
N SER A 220 4.90 3.07 -1.47
CA SER A 220 3.69 2.76 -2.24
C SER A 220 2.53 3.73 -2.00
N VAL A 221 2.58 4.51 -0.90
CA VAL A 221 1.58 5.56 -0.63
C VAL A 221 1.54 6.60 -1.75
N GLY A 222 2.64 6.80 -2.47
CA GLY A 222 2.70 7.66 -3.66
C GLY A 222 1.72 7.27 -4.77
N LEU A 223 1.25 6.01 -4.81
CA LEU A 223 0.19 5.59 -5.71
C LEU A 223 -1.11 6.37 -5.51
N ALA A 224 -1.36 6.91 -4.32
CA ALA A 224 -2.52 7.73 -4.04
C ALA A 224 -2.57 9.02 -4.87
N LEU A 225 -1.43 9.50 -5.40
CA LEU A 225 -1.36 10.58 -6.40
C LEU A 225 -2.02 10.19 -7.75
N GLY A 226 -2.34 8.91 -7.97
CA GLY A 226 -3.20 8.47 -9.07
C GLY A 226 -4.60 9.11 -9.05
N PHE A 227 -5.01 9.71 -7.91
CA PHE A 227 -6.26 10.45 -7.79
C PHE A 227 -6.02 11.96 -7.85
N PRO A 228 -6.57 12.67 -8.85
CA PRO A 228 -6.47 14.11 -8.90
C PRO A 228 -7.23 14.75 -7.74
N ALA A 229 -6.72 15.86 -7.24
CA ALA A 229 -7.36 16.65 -6.20
C ALA A 229 -8.72 17.21 -6.68
N LEU A 230 -9.66 17.38 -5.73
CA LEU A 230 -10.97 17.95 -5.99
C LEU A 230 -10.85 19.37 -6.53
N ARG A 231 -9.98 20.16 -5.92
CA ARG A 231 -9.65 21.53 -6.35
C ARG A 231 -8.17 21.57 -6.77
N ARG A 232 -7.85 22.37 -7.79
CA ARG A 232 -6.47 22.54 -8.26
C ARG A 232 -5.53 23.08 -7.16
N GLN A 233 -6.04 23.90 -6.26
CA GLN A 233 -5.30 24.42 -5.10
C GLN A 233 -4.95 23.30 -4.11
N ASP A 234 -5.80 22.29 -3.96
CA ASP A 234 -5.59 21.18 -3.04
C ASP A 234 -4.50 20.22 -3.55
N ALA A 235 -4.21 20.19 -4.86
CA ALA A 235 -3.18 19.33 -5.44
C ALA A 235 -1.80 19.56 -4.81
N MET A 236 -1.49 20.80 -4.44
CA MET A 236 -0.23 21.17 -3.77
C MET A 236 -0.08 20.52 -2.40
N TRP A 237 -1.18 20.22 -1.71
CA TRP A 237 -1.19 19.66 -0.36
C TRP A 237 -1.25 18.14 -0.34
N GLN A 238 -1.54 17.49 -1.48
CA GLN A 238 -1.65 16.02 -1.54
C GLN A 238 -0.43 15.30 -0.96
N PRO A 239 0.82 15.58 -1.36
CA PRO A 239 1.97 14.87 -0.81
C PRO A 239 2.20 15.16 0.67
N ALA A 240 1.84 16.35 1.19
CA ALA A 240 1.91 16.67 2.60
C ALA A 240 0.90 15.82 3.42
N VAL A 241 -0.32 15.64 2.90
CA VAL A 241 -1.31 14.73 3.51
C VAL A 241 -0.81 13.30 3.50
N LEU A 242 -0.19 12.85 2.40
CA LEU A 242 0.41 11.52 2.31
C LEU A 242 1.54 11.34 3.33
N ALA A 243 2.38 12.35 3.53
CA ALA A 243 3.46 12.32 4.51
C ALA A 243 2.91 12.23 5.95
N LEU A 244 1.87 13.01 6.27
CA LEU A 244 1.21 12.96 7.58
C LEU A 244 0.58 11.58 7.84
N VAL A 245 -0.14 11.02 6.87
CA VAL A 245 -0.74 9.69 6.98
C VAL A 245 0.34 8.61 7.16
N SER A 246 1.45 8.73 6.43
CA SER A 246 2.59 7.81 6.56
C SER A 246 3.22 7.87 7.95
N LEU A 247 3.35 9.08 8.51
CA LEU A 247 3.85 9.27 9.88
C LEU A 247 2.92 8.62 10.91
N LEU A 248 1.62 8.84 10.80
CA LEU A 248 0.63 8.24 11.71
C LEU A 248 0.62 6.70 11.59
N ALA A 249 0.67 6.18 10.37
CA ALA A 249 0.75 4.74 10.13
C ALA A 249 2.06 4.15 10.68
N MET A 250 3.18 4.84 10.54
CA MET A 250 4.47 4.44 11.12
C MET A 250 4.37 4.35 12.65
N LEU A 251 3.82 5.36 13.31
CA LEU A 251 3.67 5.36 14.77
C LEU A 251 2.79 4.18 15.22
N LEU A 252 1.68 3.93 14.53
CA LEU A 252 0.82 2.77 14.82
C LEU A 252 1.58 1.44 14.63
N LEU A 253 2.35 1.29 13.55
CA LEU A 253 3.12 0.09 13.30
C LEU A 253 4.25 -0.12 14.31
N ILE A 254 4.91 0.94 14.76
CA ILE A 254 5.93 0.87 15.83
C ILE A 254 5.31 0.32 17.12
N VAL A 255 4.16 0.87 17.53
CA VAL A 255 3.49 0.43 18.76
C VAL A 255 3.04 -1.03 18.63
N LEU A 256 2.48 -1.43 17.48
CA LEU A 256 2.08 -2.82 17.25
C LEU A 256 3.28 -3.78 17.14
N ALA A 257 4.41 -3.34 16.57
CA ALA A 257 5.64 -4.11 16.50
C ALA A 257 6.23 -4.34 17.89
N ALA A 258 6.29 -3.29 18.71
CA ALA A 258 6.74 -3.38 20.09
C ALA A 258 5.84 -4.30 20.91
N LEU A 259 4.52 -4.22 20.73
CA LEU A 259 3.56 -5.12 21.37
C LEU A 259 3.83 -6.58 20.99
N GLN A 260 3.99 -6.90 19.70
CA GLN A 260 4.26 -8.26 19.24
C GLN A 260 5.56 -8.82 19.87
N ALA A 261 6.64 -8.05 19.82
CA ALA A 261 7.93 -8.43 20.38
C ALA A 261 7.94 -8.51 21.92
N GLY A 262 6.99 -7.85 22.58
CA GLY A 262 6.85 -7.90 24.03
C GLY A 262 5.96 -9.02 24.55
N LEU A 263 5.03 -9.53 23.73
CA LEU A 263 4.13 -10.63 24.12
C LEU A 263 4.81 -12.00 24.12
N VAL A 264 5.75 -12.23 23.20
CA VAL A 264 6.48 -13.49 23.05
C VAL A 264 7.92 -13.20 22.64
N GLU A 265 8.80 -14.18 22.84
CA GLU A 265 10.15 -14.09 22.28
C GLU A 265 10.10 -13.88 20.77
N PHE A 266 10.97 -13.00 20.26
CA PHE A 266 10.93 -12.61 18.84
C PHE A 266 11.16 -13.81 17.90
N SER A 267 11.83 -14.87 18.31
CA SER A 267 12.01 -16.11 17.56
C SER A 267 10.68 -16.81 17.25
N ALA A 268 9.72 -16.74 18.16
CA ALA A 268 8.39 -17.33 17.98
C ALA A 268 7.54 -16.59 16.91
N LEU A 269 7.90 -15.36 16.55
CA LEU A 269 7.25 -14.59 15.48
C LEU A 269 7.62 -15.09 14.07
N ALA A 270 8.51 -16.09 13.93
CA ALA A 270 8.85 -16.74 12.66
C ALA A 270 7.69 -17.60 12.13
N SER A 271 6.52 -17.02 12.00
CA SER A 271 5.29 -17.68 11.57
C SER A 271 4.63 -16.88 10.47
N THR A 272 3.79 -17.52 9.66
CA THR A 272 2.91 -16.83 8.70
C THR A 272 1.84 -15.98 9.39
N ARG A 273 1.59 -16.23 10.70
CA ARG A 273 0.61 -15.53 11.53
C ARG A 273 1.21 -15.14 12.89
N PRO A 274 2.24 -14.24 12.91
CA PRO A 274 2.99 -13.94 14.14
C PRO A 274 2.11 -13.49 15.30
N LEU A 275 1.12 -12.65 15.02
CA LEU A 275 0.20 -12.11 16.02
C LEU A 275 -0.71 -13.20 16.62
N ALA A 276 -1.14 -14.19 15.83
CA ALA A 276 -1.92 -15.30 16.33
C ALA A 276 -1.09 -16.18 17.30
N VAL A 277 0.18 -16.43 16.96
CA VAL A 277 1.12 -17.14 17.85
C VAL A 277 1.29 -16.37 19.16
N ALA A 278 1.48 -15.05 19.10
CA ALA A 278 1.63 -14.21 20.27
C ALA A 278 0.38 -14.27 21.19
N LEU A 279 -0.83 -14.32 20.63
CA LEU A 279 -2.06 -14.43 21.42
C LEU A 279 -2.32 -15.83 21.97
N GLN A 280 -1.90 -16.89 21.28
CA GLN A 280 -2.08 -18.28 21.74
C GLN A 280 -1.33 -18.58 23.04
N VAL A 281 -0.21 -17.93 23.28
CA VAL A 281 0.57 -18.08 24.52
C VAL A 281 -0.17 -17.54 25.74
N HIS A 282 -1.13 -16.61 25.55
CA HIS A 282 -1.86 -15.97 26.61
C HIS A 282 -3.33 -16.45 26.65
N PRO A 283 -3.74 -17.38 27.54
CA PRO A 283 -5.09 -17.92 27.58
C PRO A 283 -6.18 -16.86 27.68
N GLN A 284 -5.89 -15.76 28.39
CA GLN A 284 -6.82 -14.63 28.59
C GLN A 284 -7.10 -13.83 27.30
N LEU A 285 -6.25 -13.97 26.26
CA LEU A 285 -6.35 -13.27 24.98
C LEU A 285 -6.84 -14.19 23.84
N GLN A 286 -7.03 -15.49 24.09
CA GLN A 286 -7.41 -16.46 23.05
C GLN A 286 -8.75 -16.14 22.41
N TRP A 287 -9.69 -15.53 23.13
CA TRP A 287 -10.98 -15.12 22.59
C TRP A 287 -10.84 -14.07 21.47
N MET A 288 -9.70 -13.37 21.37
CA MET A 288 -9.40 -12.43 20.28
C MET A 288 -8.93 -13.11 18.99
N LEU A 289 -8.57 -14.39 19.02
CA LEU A 289 -8.07 -15.12 17.84
C LEU A 289 -9.04 -15.07 16.64
N PRO A 290 -10.37 -15.20 16.80
CA PRO A 290 -11.31 -15.05 15.68
C PRO A 290 -11.38 -13.65 15.08
N LEU A 291 -11.03 -12.61 15.85
CA LEU A 291 -11.04 -11.22 15.38
C LEU A 291 -9.88 -10.92 14.41
N LEU A 292 -8.76 -11.65 14.51
CA LEU A 292 -7.61 -11.44 13.65
C LEU A 292 -7.91 -11.72 12.17
N PRO A 293 -8.47 -12.88 11.80
CA PRO A 293 -8.84 -13.12 10.40
C PRO A 293 -9.97 -12.20 9.93
N LEU A 294 -10.90 -11.79 10.79
CA LEU A 294 -11.92 -10.78 10.45
C LEU A 294 -11.27 -9.44 10.08
N ALA A 295 -10.34 -8.94 10.92
CA ALA A 295 -9.60 -7.73 10.64
C ALA A 295 -8.73 -7.86 9.38
N GLY A 296 -8.15 -9.04 9.16
CA GLY A 296 -7.39 -9.36 7.95
C GLY A 296 -8.25 -9.29 6.69
N ALA A 297 -9.41 -9.95 6.71
CA ALA A 297 -10.38 -9.93 5.61
C ALA A 297 -10.85 -8.50 5.29
N ALA A 298 -11.26 -7.75 6.32
CA ALA A 298 -11.73 -6.38 6.16
C ALA A 298 -10.63 -5.46 5.57
N GLY A 299 -9.41 -5.53 6.10
CA GLY A 299 -8.30 -4.74 5.59
C GLY A 299 -7.93 -5.07 4.14
N LEU A 300 -7.90 -6.36 3.79
CA LEU A 300 -7.61 -6.82 2.43
C LEU A 300 -8.74 -6.44 1.45
N ALA A 301 -10.00 -6.48 1.88
CA ALA A 301 -11.13 -5.99 1.08
C ALA A 301 -11.03 -4.49 0.82
N ALA A 302 -10.67 -3.69 1.83
CA ALA A 302 -10.42 -2.26 1.67
C ALA A 302 -9.27 -2.01 0.68
N LEU A 303 -8.14 -2.72 0.84
CA LEU A 303 -6.99 -2.62 -0.07
C LEU A 303 -7.39 -2.99 -1.50
N GLN A 304 -8.12 -4.07 -1.68
CA GLN A 304 -8.57 -4.53 -3.00
C GLN A 304 -9.47 -3.50 -3.68
N LEU A 305 -10.39 -2.84 -2.95
CA LEU A 305 -11.21 -1.75 -3.48
C LEU A 305 -10.35 -0.58 -3.97
N VAL A 306 -9.36 -0.17 -3.19
CA VAL A 306 -8.44 0.91 -3.56
C VAL A 306 -7.59 0.54 -4.77
N LEU A 307 -7.06 -0.69 -4.82
CA LEU A 307 -6.27 -1.17 -5.96
C LEU A 307 -7.10 -1.23 -7.24
N LEU A 308 -8.34 -1.74 -7.18
CA LEU A 308 -9.26 -1.75 -8.30
C LEU A 308 -9.54 -0.33 -8.81
N MET A 309 -9.83 0.59 -7.90
CA MET A 309 -10.09 1.99 -8.23
C MET A 309 -8.86 2.64 -8.90
N LEU A 310 -7.64 2.38 -8.38
CA LEU A 310 -6.38 2.87 -8.98
C LEU A 310 -6.13 2.26 -10.36
N ALA A 311 -6.29 0.93 -10.50
CA ALA A 311 -6.08 0.23 -11.75
C ALA A 311 -7.07 0.68 -12.85
N VAL A 312 -8.35 0.83 -12.51
CA VAL A 312 -9.39 1.33 -13.44
C VAL A 312 -9.05 2.76 -13.90
N ARG A 313 -8.60 3.62 -12.98
CA ARG A 313 -8.20 4.99 -13.35
C ARG A 313 -6.96 5.01 -14.24
N LEU A 314 -5.95 4.21 -13.90
CA LEU A 314 -4.74 4.11 -14.73
C LEU A 314 -5.09 3.56 -16.12
N ALA A 315 -5.94 2.55 -16.22
CA ALA A 315 -6.42 2.02 -17.48
C ALA A 315 -7.17 3.09 -18.31
N THR A 316 -8.03 3.91 -17.66
CA THR A 316 -8.70 5.02 -18.35
C THR A 316 -7.75 6.11 -18.83
N SER A 317 -6.63 6.36 -18.14
CA SER A 317 -5.65 7.36 -18.56
C SER A 317 -4.72 6.87 -19.66
N LEU A 318 -4.44 5.57 -19.74
CA LEU A 318 -3.62 4.95 -20.77
C LEU A 318 -4.34 4.85 -22.13
N TRP A 319 -5.69 4.78 -22.13
CA TRP A 319 -6.44 4.62 -23.38
C TRP A 319 -6.57 5.96 -24.13
N PRO A 320 -6.27 6.01 -25.44
CA PRO A 320 -6.45 7.25 -26.20
C PRO A 320 -7.88 7.75 -26.10
N ARG A 321 -8.03 9.08 -26.01
CA ARG A 321 -9.33 9.74 -25.97
C ARG A 321 -10.05 9.57 -27.32
N ALA A 322 -10.85 8.53 -27.46
CA ALA A 322 -11.92 8.55 -28.45
C ALA A 322 -12.95 9.60 -27.99
N ALA A 323 -13.16 10.62 -28.80
CA ALA A 323 -13.81 11.87 -28.41
C ALA A 323 -15.26 11.76 -27.90
N ASP A 324 -15.98 10.65 -28.10
CA ASP A 324 -17.44 10.62 -28.02
C ASP A 324 -18.07 9.48 -27.21
N ALA A 325 -17.31 8.62 -26.53
CA ALA A 325 -17.94 7.59 -25.69
C ALA A 325 -18.32 8.16 -24.32
N ALA A 326 -19.62 8.11 -23.99
CA ALA A 326 -20.15 8.53 -22.70
C ALA A 326 -19.27 8.01 -21.54
N GLY A 327 -18.76 8.89 -20.68
CA GLY A 327 -17.73 8.61 -19.68
C GLY A 327 -18.01 7.40 -18.78
N ARG A 328 -19.28 7.05 -18.52
CA ARG A 328 -19.72 5.86 -17.79
C ARG A 328 -19.43 4.55 -18.52
N SER A 329 -19.57 4.49 -19.84
CA SER A 329 -19.27 3.29 -20.63
C SER A 329 -17.78 2.99 -20.60
N ARG A 330 -16.93 4.02 -20.66
CA ARG A 330 -15.47 3.91 -20.60
C ARG A 330 -14.99 3.37 -19.25
N THR A 331 -15.54 3.88 -18.15
CA THR A 331 -15.18 3.39 -16.80
C THR A 331 -15.59 1.92 -16.64
N ARG A 332 -16.76 1.50 -17.13
CA ARG A 332 -17.18 0.09 -17.11
C ARG A 332 -16.26 -0.81 -17.92
N LEU A 333 -15.89 -0.37 -19.14
CA LEU A 333 -14.94 -1.11 -19.97
C LEU A 333 -13.58 -1.25 -19.30
N SER A 334 -13.04 -0.17 -18.73
CA SER A 334 -11.77 -0.22 -18.00
C SER A 334 -11.84 -1.10 -16.78
N ALA A 335 -12.98 -1.13 -16.08
CA ALA A 335 -13.19 -2.04 -14.95
C ALA A 335 -13.19 -3.51 -15.40
N MET A 336 -13.81 -3.84 -16.54
CA MET A 336 -13.76 -5.18 -17.12
C MET A 336 -12.34 -5.58 -17.53
N VAL A 337 -11.58 -4.65 -18.14
CA VAL A 337 -10.17 -4.86 -18.56
C VAL A 337 -9.27 -5.17 -17.36
N VAL A 338 -9.60 -4.68 -16.17
CA VAL A 338 -8.87 -4.99 -14.93
C VAL A 338 -9.42 -6.24 -14.25
N ALA A 339 -10.74 -6.35 -14.11
CA ALA A 339 -11.37 -7.42 -13.33
C ALA A 339 -11.24 -8.79 -14.00
N LEU A 340 -11.42 -8.89 -15.32
CA LEU A 340 -11.35 -10.19 -16.01
C LEU A 340 -9.96 -10.83 -15.91
N PRO A 341 -8.84 -10.15 -16.26
CA PRO A 341 -7.51 -10.74 -16.06
C PRO A 341 -7.22 -11.06 -14.58
N ALA A 342 -7.69 -10.23 -13.63
CA ALA A 342 -7.50 -10.52 -12.21
C ALA A 342 -8.25 -11.81 -11.80
N VAL A 343 -9.47 -12.02 -12.26
CA VAL A 343 -10.22 -13.28 -12.02
C VAL A 343 -9.50 -14.47 -12.65
N MET A 344 -9.00 -14.34 -13.88
CA MET A 344 -8.25 -15.41 -14.55
C MET A 344 -6.96 -15.76 -13.78
N LEU A 345 -6.25 -14.75 -13.25
CA LEU A 345 -5.08 -14.98 -12.40
C LEU A 345 -5.44 -15.68 -11.08
N VAL A 346 -6.57 -15.31 -10.46
CA VAL A 346 -7.05 -15.94 -9.22
C VAL A 346 -7.35 -17.42 -9.43
N LEU A 347 -8.01 -17.76 -10.55
CA LEU A 347 -8.43 -19.14 -10.85
C LEU A 347 -7.28 -20.00 -11.39
N GLY A 348 -6.36 -19.41 -12.18
CA GLY A 348 -5.32 -20.12 -12.89
C GLY A 348 -4.02 -20.31 -12.12
N LEU A 349 -3.75 -19.47 -11.11
CA LEU A 349 -2.49 -19.52 -10.37
C LEU A 349 -2.66 -20.11 -8.96
N PRO A 350 -1.68 -20.91 -8.51
CA PRO A 350 -1.70 -21.46 -7.17
C PRO A 350 -1.60 -20.35 -6.13
N GLN A 351 -2.07 -20.65 -4.92
CA GLN A 351 -2.07 -19.73 -3.82
C GLN A 351 -0.62 -19.36 -3.41
N GLY A 352 -0.37 -18.08 -3.17
CA GLY A 352 0.93 -17.59 -2.73
C GLY A 352 1.90 -17.20 -3.84
N THR A 353 1.58 -17.47 -5.11
CA THR A 353 2.41 -17.06 -6.27
C THR A 353 2.15 -15.63 -6.72
N LEU A 354 0.98 -15.09 -6.37
CA LEU A 354 0.62 -13.71 -6.74
C LEU A 354 1.31 -12.67 -5.85
N PRO A 355 1.74 -11.53 -6.43
CA PRO A 355 2.46 -10.52 -5.69
C PRO A 355 1.59 -9.83 -4.66
N ALA A 356 2.24 -9.37 -3.58
CA ALA A 356 1.67 -8.42 -2.63
C ALA A 356 2.13 -6.98 -2.97
N LEU A 357 1.34 -5.98 -2.61
CA LEU A 357 1.74 -4.57 -2.73
C LEU A 357 2.81 -4.23 -1.67
N PRO A 358 3.83 -3.42 -2.01
CA PRO A 358 4.20 -2.98 -3.35
C PRO A 358 4.95 -4.07 -4.11
N GLY A 359 4.70 -4.14 -5.41
CA GLY A 359 5.53 -4.92 -6.32
C GLY A 359 6.67 -4.06 -6.93
N PRO A 360 7.51 -4.67 -7.76
CA PRO A 360 8.68 -3.99 -8.34
C PRO A 360 8.29 -2.84 -9.29
N ALA A 361 7.18 -2.94 -10.04
CA ALA A 361 6.77 -1.88 -10.97
C ALA A 361 6.35 -0.60 -10.23
N THR A 362 5.65 -0.73 -9.10
CA THR A 362 5.32 0.41 -8.23
C THR A 362 6.60 1.16 -7.83
N LEU A 363 7.62 0.44 -7.38
CA LEU A 363 8.87 1.02 -6.92
C LEU A 363 9.70 1.63 -8.05
N VAL A 364 9.69 1.00 -9.23
CA VAL A 364 10.31 1.56 -10.45
C VAL A 364 9.63 2.86 -10.87
N VAL A 365 8.29 2.93 -10.80
CA VAL A 365 7.55 4.16 -11.10
C VAL A 365 7.90 5.26 -10.09
N MET A 366 7.98 4.93 -8.78
CA MET A 366 8.40 5.91 -7.77
C MET A 366 9.84 6.39 -8.02
N ALA A 367 10.77 5.48 -8.36
CA ALA A 367 12.14 5.84 -8.74
C ALA A 367 12.16 6.77 -9.96
N ALA A 368 11.39 6.46 -11.00
CA ALA A 368 11.30 7.30 -12.19
C ALA A 368 10.76 8.71 -11.88
N LEU A 369 9.77 8.83 -10.98
CA LEU A 369 9.26 10.14 -10.55
C LEU A 369 10.29 10.92 -9.73
N CYS A 370 11.06 10.26 -8.86
CA CYS A 370 12.17 10.91 -8.15
C CYS A 370 13.22 11.43 -9.13
N LEU A 371 13.61 10.63 -10.13
CA LEU A 371 14.57 11.06 -11.16
C LEU A 371 14.02 12.19 -12.05
N ALA A 372 12.70 12.29 -12.23
CA ALA A 372 12.09 13.37 -13.00
C ALA A 372 12.34 14.76 -12.39
N VAL A 373 12.55 14.84 -11.07
CA VAL A 373 12.93 16.08 -10.38
C VAL A 373 14.26 16.61 -10.92
N LEU A 374 15.24 15.74 -11.19
CA LEU A 374 16.55 16.14 -11.73
C LEU A 374 16.43 16.66 -13.16
N ARG A 375 15.65 15.96 -14.00
CA ARG A 375 15.48 16.32 -15.41
C ARG A 375 14.81 17.68 -15.60
N ARG A 376 13.89 18.07 -14.72
CA ARG A 376 13.15 19.33 -14.80
C ARG A 376 13.87 20.52 -14.17
N ARG A 377 15.06 20.32 -13.62
CA ARG A 377 15.86 21.39 -13.00
C ARG A 377 16.36 22.43 -14.00
N ASP A 378 16.67 22.00 -15.22
CA ASP A 378 17.25 22.88 -16.24
C ASP A 378 16.25 23.91 -16.77
N ASP A 379 14.93 23.62 -16.68
CA ASP A 379 13.86 24.52 -17.16
C ASP A 379 13.58 25.69 -16.20
N THR A 380 14.04 25.65 -14.92
CA THR A 380 13.64 26.61 -13.88
C THR A 380 14.82 27.31 -13.20
N ARG A 381 15.81 27.79 -13.95
CA ARG A 381 16.99 28.52 -13.40
C ARG A 381 16.68 29.86 -12.72
N GLN A 382 15.42 30.26 -12.57
CA GLN A 382 15.03 31.53 -11.95
C GLN A 382 14.18 31.29 -10.68
N GLY A 383 14.80 31.30 -9.50
CA GLY A 383 14.05 31.72 -8.33
C GLY A 383 14.04 30.91 -7.05
N ALA A 384 14.88 29.91 -6.78
CA ALA A 384 15.04 29.38 -5.41
C ALA A 384 16.34 28.57 -5.26
N ALA A 385 17.47 29.24 -5.17
CA ALA A 385 18.80 28.61 -5.19
C ALA A 385 19.05 27.61 -4.04
N GLY A 386 18.45 27.77 -2.86
CA GLY A 386 18.73 26.92 -1.70
C GLY A 386 17.98 25.58 -1.69
N CYS A 387 16.69 25.56 -1.99
CA CYS A 387 15.86 24.35 -1.97
C CYS A 387 16.19 23.41 -3.15
N GLY A 388 16.60 23.99 -4.29
CA GLY A 388 16.97 23.24 -5.49
C GLY A 388 18.22 22.39 -5.34
N LEU A 389 19.24 22.84 -4.59
CA LEU A 389 20.46 22.08 -4.36
C LEU A 389 20.22 20.87 -3.46
N MET A 390 19.46 21.03 -2.39
CA MET A 390 19.10 19.95 -1.47
C MET A 390 18.30 18.85 -2.20
N MET A 391 17.30 19.23 -3.02
CA MET A 391 16.50 18.28 -3.80
C MET A 391 17.32 17.54 -4.86
N SER A 392 18.38 18.15 -5.41
CA SER A 392 19.26 17.46 -6.37
C SER A 392 20.09 16.33 -5.76
N MET A 393 20.36 16.39 -4.46
CA MET A 393 21.03 15.29 -3.74
C MET A 393 20.03 14.26 -3.22
N LEU A 394 18.85 14.68 -2.80
CA LEU A 394 17.83 13.81 -2.25
C LEU A 394 17.16 12.93 -3.32
N ALA A 395 16.93 13.46 -4.53
CA ALA A 395 16.25 12.74 -5.59
C ALA A 395 16.98 11.46 -6.06
N PRO A 396 18.31 11.48 -6.34
CA PRO A 396 19.01 10.25 -6.70
C PRO A 396 19.05 9.25 -5.54
N LEU A 397 19.18 9.72 -4.29
CA LEU A 397 19.14 8.85 -3.12
C LEU A 397 17.78 8.16 -3.00
N ALA A 398 16.69 8.91 -3.11
CA ALA A 398 15.32 8.36 -3.10
C ALA A 398 15.11 7.33 -4.24
N ALA A 399 15.60 7.64 -5.44
CA ALA A 399 15.51 6.73 -6.59
C ALA A 399 16.32 5.44 -6.36
N VAL A 400 17.54 5.53 -5.82
CA VAL A 400 18.35 4.35 -5.47
C VAL A 400 17.67 3.51 -4.41
N LEU A 401 17.11 4.10 -3.36
CA LEU A 401 16.37 3.38 -2.33
C LEU A 401 15.16 2.63 -2.90
N CYS A 402 14.39 3.26 -3.79
CA CYS A 402 13.29 2.59 -4.50
C CYS A 402 13.80 1.47 -5.41
N ALA A 403 14.91 1.66 -6.12
CA ALA A 403 15.49 0.63 -6.98
C ALA A 403 16.00 -0.57 -6.17
N LEU A 404 16.64 -0.35 -5.03
CA LEU A 404 17.06 -1.42 -4.11
C LEU A 404 15.85 -2.21 -3.58
N ALA A 405 14.80 -1.51 -3.17
CA ALA A 405 13.56 -2.15 -2.74
C ALA A 405 12.89 -2.95 -3.88
N ALA A 406 12.93 -2.46 -5.13
CA ALA A 406 12.44 -3.17 -6.31
C ALA A 406 13.25 -4.45 -6.60
N LEU A 407 14.57 -4.38 -6.51
CA LEU A 407 15.46 -5.54 -6.69
C LEU A 407 15.23 -6.59 -5.62
N GLU A 408 15.04 -6.20 -4.38
CA GLU A 408 14.74 -7.11 -3.28
C GLU A 408 13.40 -7.82 -3.53
N ARG A 409 12.37 -7.09 -3.99
CA ARG A 409 11.08 -7.68 -4.36
C ARG A 409 11.19 -8.67 -5.53
N LEU A 410 12.03 -8.39 -6.51
CA LEU A 410 12.28 -9.32 -7.62
C LEU A 410 13.00 -10.59 -7.15
N ARG A 411 13.95 -10.49 -6.21
CA ARG A 411 14.64 -11.65 -5.63
C ARG A 411 13.74 -12.51 -4.75
N ALA A 412 12.81 -11.87 -4.04
CA ALA A 412 11.84 -12.55 -3.19
C ALA A 412 10.66 -13.16 -3.97
N TRP A 413 10.60 -12.94 -5.28
CA TRP A 413 9.56 -13.51 -6.13
C TRP A 413 9.76 -15.02 -6.23
N PRO A 414 8.79 -15.85 -5.83
CA PRO A 414 8.88 -17.30 -5.99
C PRO A 414 8.92 -17.61 -7.49
N GLY A 415 10.05 -18.13 -7.95
CA GLY A 415 10.22 -18.65 -9.31
C GLY A 415 9.41 -19.91 -9.53
#